data_4d0d63a58fa0b3f7772e9d30a55d02ed
#
_entry.id   4d0d63a58fa0b3f7772e9d30a55d02ed
#
_cell.length_a   1.000
_cell.length_b   1.000
_cell.length_c   1.000
_cell.angle_alpha   90.00
_cell.angle_beta   90.00
_cell.angle_gamma   90.00
#
_symmetry.space_group_name_H-M   'P 1'
#
loop_
_entity.id
_entity.type
_entity.pdbx_description
1 polymer ?
#
loop_
_entity_poly.entity_id
_entity_poly.type
_entity_poly.pdbx_seq_one_letter_code
_entity_poly.pdbx_strand_id
1 'polypeptide(L)'
;MKTKPFIAAAVIFFVLGIAGSIFALTSSPKNTVRISQDGKILYTIDLSVARDEEFEIKCSEGTNTIEIRDGKIRVRDADCPDKTCVKTGWLSSAAIPIVCLPHRLVIEFCEEGGVDAVTR
;
A
#
# COMPACT_ATOMS: atom_id res chain seq x y z
N MET A 1 32.10 -13.23 40.73
CA MET A 1 30.73 -13.45 41.20
C MET A 1 29.83 -12.25 41.03
N LYS A 2 30.36 -11.05 41.15
CA LYS A 2 29.57 -9.82 40.97
C LYS A 2 29.21 -9.53 39.53
N THR A 3 29.81 -10.25 38.57
CA THR A 3 29.59 -10.03 37.15
C THR A 3 28.40 -10.82 36.57
N LYS A 4 27.96 -11.88 37.24
CA LYS A 4 26.87 -12.71 36.79
C LYS A 4 25.55 -11.96 36.64
N PRO A 5 25.12 -11.16 37.60
CA PRO A 5 23.87 -10.40 37.43
C PRO A 5 23.99 -9.32 36.35
N PHE A 6 25.20 -8.76 36.15
CA PHE A 6 25.41 -7.79 35.09
C PHE A 6 25.33 -8.43 33.72
N ILE A 7 25.90 -9.62 33.56
CA ILE A 7 25.84 -10.36 32.30
C ILE A 7 24.41 -10.76 31.99
N ALA A 8 23.68 -11.26 33.00
CA ALA A 8 22.28 -11.63 32.82
C ALA A 8 21.42 -10.43 32.42
N ALA A 9 21.61 -9.30 33.06
CA ALA A 9 20.91 -8.07 32.74
C ALA A 9 21.24 -7.60 31.33
N ALA A 10 22.49 -7.66 30.93
CA ALA A 10 22.93 -7.28 29.60
C ALA A 10 22.31 -8.19 28.51
N VAL A 11 22.29 -9.49 28.78
CA VAL A 11 21.70 -10.47 27.85
C VAL A 11 20.19 -10.25 27.71
N ILE A 12 19.51 -10.02 28.82
CA ILE A 12 18.06 -9.73 28.78
C ILE A 12 17.79 -8.46 27.99
N PHE A 13 18.56 -7.42 28.23
CA PHE A 13 18.42 -6.16 27.54
C PHE A 13 18.66 -6.30 26.03
N PHE A 14 19.68 -7.08 25.68
CA PHE A 14 20.03 -7.35 24.30
C PHE A 14 18.93 -8.15 23.58
N VAL A 15 18.39 -9.18 24.24
CA VAL A 15 17.29 -9.99 23.70
C VAL A 15 16.05 -9.14 23.50
N LEU A 16 15.72 -8.30 24.45
CA LEU A 16 14.57 -7.39 24.32
C LEU A 16 14.78 -6.40 23.18
N GLY A 17 16.00 -5.91 23.00
CA GLY A 17 16.32 -5.02 21.89
C GLY A 17 16.14 -5.69 20.53
N ILE A 18 16.63 -6.92 20.42
CA ILE A 18 16.47 -7.71 19.16
C ILE A 18 15.00 -8.00 18.91
N ALA A 19 14.27 -8.44 19.92
CA ALA A 19 12.84 -8.74 19.78
C ALA A 19 12.05 -7.49 19.37
N GLY A 20 12.36 -6.35 19.97
CA GLY A 20 11.74 -5.09 19.60
C GLY A 20 12.07 -4.66 18.19
N SER A 21 13.31 -4.85 17.76
CA SER A 21 13.74 -4.54 16.40
C SER A 21 13.05 -5.42 15.37
N ILE A 22 12.98 -6.72 15.65
CA ILE A 22 12.26 -7.66 14.75
C ILE A 22 10.80 -7.28 14.67
N PHE A 23 10.17 -6.98 15.79
CA PHE A 23 8.78 -6.55 15.80
C PHE A 23 8.56 -5.29 14.96
N ALA A 24 9.44 -4.30 15.11
CA ALA A 24 9.34 -3.07 14.34
C ALA A 24 9.52 -3.30 12.83
N LEU A 25 10.44 -4.20 12.46
CA LEU A 25 10.69 -4.52 11.06
C LEU A 25 9.61 -5.39 10.44
N THR A 26 8.96 -6.22 11.25
CA THR A 26 7.87 -7.07 10.78
C THR A 26 6.51 -6.41 10.89
N SER A 27 6.44 -5.25 11.54
CA SER A 27 5.21 -4.45 11.52
C SER A 27 4.89 -4.16 10.06
N SER A 28 3.82 -4.74 9.60
CA SER A 28 3.41 -4.65 8.20
C SER A 28 3.33 -3.20 7.77
N PRO A 29 3.97 -2.85 6.67
CA PRO A 29 3.68 -1.56 6.08
C PRO A 29 2.18 -1.48 5.89
N LYS A 30 1.61 -0.37 6.24
CA LYS A 30 0.18 -0.17 6.06
C LYS A 30 -0.14 -0.34 4.59
N ASN A 31 -0.98 -1.31 4.31
CA ASN A 31 -1.40 -1.62 2.94
C ASN A 31 -2.60 -0.76 2.55
N THR A 32 -2.51 0.54 2.82
CA THR A 32 -3.55 1.46 2.44
C THR A 32 -3.27 1.99 1.05
N VAL A 33 -4.23 1.84 0.16
CA VAL A 33 -4.13 2.38 -1.19
C VAL A 33 -5.11 3.52 -1.38
N ARG A 34 -4.69 4.46 -2.19
CA ARG A 34 -5.50 5.61 -2.54
C ARG A 34 -5.76 5.57 -4.03
N ILE A 35 -7.02 5.67 -4.39
CA ILE A 35 -7.45 5.75 -5.78
C ILE A 35 -7.88 7.19 -6.05
N SER A 36 -7.18 7.86 -6.94
CA SER A 36 -7.49 9.22 -7.31
C SER A 36 -7.74 9.33 -8.81
N GLN A 37 -8.56 10.29 -9.18
CA GLN A 37 -8.88 10.59 -10.57
C GLN A 37 -8.92 12.10 -10.73
N ASP A 38 -8.19 12.62 -11.71
CA ASP A 38 -8.07 14.06 -11.95
C ASP A 38 -7.63 14.84 -10.71
N GLY A 39 -6.77 14.22 -9.88
CA GLY A 39 -6.29 14.84 -8.66
C GLY A 39 -7.26 14.76 -7.47
N LYS A 40 -8.41 14.16 -7.67
CA LYS A 40 -9.39 13.97 -6.59
C LYS A 40 -9.32 12.55 -6.05
N ILE A 41 -9.29 12.42 -4.74
CA ILE A 41 -9.29 11.11 -4.10
C ILE A 41 -10.71 10.56 -4.12
N LEU A 42 -10.90 9.42 -4.79
CA LEU A 42 -12.19 8.75 -4.86
C LEU A 42 -12.35 7.71 -3.76
N TYR A 43 -11.30 6.94 -3.51
CA TYR A 43 -11.32 5.86 -2.53
C TYR A 43 -10.02 5.81 -1.77
N THR A 44 -10.12 5.47 -0.49
CA THR A 44 -8.98 5.10 0.34
C THR A 44 -9.32 3.75 0.94
N ILE A 45 -8.54 2.74 0.60
CA ILE A 45 -8.84 1.35 0.94
C ILE A 45 -7.67 0.76 1.72
N ASP A 46 -7.98 0.16 2.87
CA ASP A 46 -7.00 -0.60 3.63
C ASP A 46 -7.06 -2.05 3.17
N LEU A 47 -6.06 -2.47 2.40
CA LEU A 47 -6.03 -3.81 1.84
C LEU A 47 -5.88 -4.91 2.89
N SER A 48 -5.42 -4.57 4.08
CA SER A 48 -5.27 -5.56 5.15
C SER A 48 -6.62 -6.04 5.69
N VAL A 49 -7.67 -5.25 5.53
CA VAL A 49 -9.02 -5.57 5.99
C VAL A 49 -10.04 -5.59 4.85
N ALA A 50 -9.62 -5.27 3.64
CA ALA A 50 -10.52 -5.23 2.50
C ALA A 50 -10.95 -6.64 2.10
N ARG A 51 -12.20 -6.76 1.70
CA ARG A 51 -12.73 -8.02 1.19
C ARG A 51 -12.45 -8.11 -0.30
N ASP A 52 -12.43 -9.34 -0.82
CA ASP A 52 -12.36 -9.56 -2.25
C ASP A 52 -13.59 -8.94 -2.89
N GLU A 53 -13.36 -7.97 -3.78
CA GLU A 53 -14.45 -7.31 -4.47
C GLU A 53 -13.98 -6.73 -5.80
N GLU A 54 -14.94 -6.39 -6.62
CA GLU A 54 -14.69 -5.79 -7.92
C GLU A 54 -15.68 -4.65 -8.11
N PHE A 55 -15.18 -3.51 -8.54
CA PHE A 55 -16.03 -2.35 -8.78
C PHE A 55 -15.52 -1.53 -9.95
N GLU A 56 -16.38 -0.72 -10.52
CA GLU A 56 -16.04 0.10 -11.67
C GLU A 56 -15.92 1.57 -11.26
N ILE A 57 -14.94 2.24 -11.86
CA ILE A 57 -14.78 3.68 -11.76
C ILE A 57 -15.01 4.27 -13.13
N LYS A 58 -16.06 5.07 -13.24
CA LYS A 58 -16.41 5.71 -14.51
C LYS A 58 -15.74 7.07 -14.60
N CYS A 59 -15.20 7.35 -15.77
CA CYS A 59 -14.68 8.67 -16.09
C CYS A 59 -15.29 9.14 -17.41
N SER A 60 -15.00 10.38 -17.78
CA SER A 60 -15.56 10.95 -19.01
C SER A 60 -15.15 10.21 -20.27
N GLU A 61 -14.03 9.49 -20.22
CA GLU A 61 -13.46 8.82 -21.39
C GLU A 61 -13.60 7.31 -21.36
N GLY A 62 -14.23 6.75 -20.32
CA GLY A 62 -14.40 5.31 -20.23
C GLY A 62 -14.54 4.82 -18.80
N THR A 63 -14.27 3.54 -18.62
CA THR A 63 -14.47 2.85 -17.35
C THR A 63 -13.23 2.03 -17.00
N ASN A 64 -12.87 2.05 -15.74
CA ASN A 64 -11.83 1.17 -15.20
C ASN A 64 -12.46 0.21 -14.21
N THR A 65 -12.20 -1.08 -14.39
CA THR A 65 -12.65 -2.11 -13.46
C THR A 65 -11.53 -2.42 -12.49
N ILE A 66 -11.80 -2.20 -11.22
CA ILE A 66 -10.83 -2.41 -10.14
C ILE A 66 -11.16 -3.72 -9.45
N GLU A 67 -10.14 -4.54 -9.24
CA GLU A 67 -10.29 -5.80 -8.53
C GLU A 67 -9.43 -5.81 -7.27
N ILE A 68 -10.04 -6.20 -6.15
CA ILE A 68 -9.33 -6.43 -4.89
C ILE A 68 -9.45 -7.91 -4.58
N ARG A 69 -8.31 -8.58 -4.39
CA ARG A 69 -8.26 -10.00 -4.07
C ARG A 69 -7.04 -10.30 -3.22
N ASP A 70 -7.25 -11.04 -2.14
CA ASP A 70 -6.18 -11.49 -1.25
C ASP A 70 -5.29 -10.34 -0.76
N GLY A 71 -5.89 -9.20 -0.43
CA GLY A 71 -5.14 -8.05 0.04
C GLY A 71 -4.33 -7.34 -1.04
N LYS A 72 -4.67 -7.55 -2.31
CA LYS A 72 -4.00 -6.93 -3.45
C LYS A 72 -5.02 -6.19 -4.30
N ILE A 73 -4.56 -5.21 -5.06
CA ILE A 73 -5.41 -4.41 -5.92
C ILE A 73 -4.80 -4.28 -7.31
N ARG A 74 -5.66 -4.29 -8.32
CA ARG A 74 -5.25 -4.07 -9.70
C ARG A 74 -6.38 -3.46 -10.51
N VAL A 75 -6.05 -2.93 -11.67
CA VAL A 75 -7.03 -2.63 -12.70
C VAL A 75 -7.20 -3.88 -13.54
N ARG A 76 -8.34 -4.53 -13.42
CA ARG A 76 -8.62 -5.76 -14.14
C ARG A 76 -8.91 -5.50 -15.61
N ASP A 77 -9.64 -4.44 -15.89
CA ASP A 77 -9.99 -4.06 -17.24
C ASP A 77 -10.15 -2.54 -17.33
N ALA A 78 -9.99 -2.02 -18.50
CA ALA A 78 -10.09 -0.58 -18.73
C ALA A 78 -10.37 -0.33 -20.21
N ASP A 79 -11.08 0.75 -20.50
CA ASP A 79 -11.38 1.17 -21.85
C ASP A 79 -10.28 2.02 -22.49
N CYS A 80 -9.17 2.22 -21.79
CA CYS A 80 -8.07 3.02 -22.35
C CYS A 80 -7.39 2.26 -23.50
N PRO A 81 -6.95 2.97 -24.55
CA PRO A 81 -6.37 2.32 -25.72
C PRO A 81 -5.15 1.46 -25.44
N ASP A 82 -4.28 1.94 -24.58
CA ASP A 82 -3.02 1.27 -24.26
C ASP A 82 -3.18 0.14 -23.27
N LYS A 83 -4.20 0.20 -22.44
CA LYS A 83 -4.40 -0.73 -21.31
C LYS A 83 -3.15 -0.92 -20.46
N THR A 84 -2.36 0.11 -20.34
CA THR A 84 -1.12 0.08 -19.55
C THR A 84 -1.43 -0.21 -18.08
N CYS A 85 -2.50 0.35 -17.55
CA CYS A 85 -2.93 0.09 -16.19
C CYS A 85 -3.27 -1.38 -15.96
N VAL A 86 -3.88 -2.03 -16.94
CA VAL A 86 -4.18 -3.47 -16.88
C VAL A 86 -2.89 -4.28 -16.96
N LYS A 87 -1.99 -3.88 -17.85
CA LYS A 87 -0.71 -4.57 -18.05
C LYS A 87 0.21 -4.46 -16.85
N THR A 88 0.07 -3.42 -16.05
CA THR A 88 0.87 -3.24 -14.83
C THR A 88 0.62 -4.37 -13.84
N GLY A 89 -0.59 -4.95 -13.85
CA GLY A 89 -0.93 -6.04 -12.94
C GLY A 89 -1.19 -5.56 -11.53
N TRP A 90 -0.89 -6.44 -10.56
CA TRP A 90 -1.13 -6.14 -9.15
C TRP A 90 -0.20 -5.05 -8.65
N LEU A 91 -0.77 -4.13 -7.86
CA LEU A 91 0.03 -3.10 -7.22
C LEU A 91 0.93 -3.75 -6.17
N SER A 92 2.23 -3.75 -6.40
CA SER A 92 3.18 -4.46 -5.56
C SER A 92 4.22 -3.58 -4.89
N SER A 93 4.34 -2.34 -5.33
CA SER A 93 5.38 -1.44 -4.83
C SER A 93 4.84 -0.03 -4.65
N ALA A 94 5.22 0.59 -3.53
CA ALA A 94 4.89 1.99 -3.29
C ALA A 94 5.59 2.93 -4.28
N ALA A 95 6.68 2.47 -4.88
CA ALA A 95 7.44 3.27 -5.83
C ALA A 95 6.82 3.30 -7.23
N ILE A 96 5.98 2.32 -7.55
CA ILE A 96 5.40 2.19 -8.89
C ILE A 96 3.88 2.14 -8.78
N PRO A 97 3.21 3.27 -8.91
CA PRO A 97 1.75 3.31 -8.90
C PRO A 97 1.18 2.76 -10.20
N ILE A 98 -0.09 2.36 -10.13
CA ILE A 98 -0.85 2.03 -11.34
C ILE A 98 -1.44 3.33 -11.87
N VAL A 99 -1.11 3.67 -13.11
CA VAL A 99 -1.55 4.93 -13.73
C VAL A 99 -2.27 4.63 -15.03
N CYS A 100 -3.44 5.20 -15.20
CA CYS A 100 -4.16 5.18 -16.47
C CYS A 100 -4.25 6.63 -16.96
N LEU A 101 -3.37 6.99 -17.89
CA LEU A 101 -3.23 8.37 -18.33
C LEU A 101 -4.46 8.92 -19.05
N PRO A 102 -5.09 8.21 -19.99
CA PRO A 102 -6.29 8.72 -20.63
C PRO A 102 -7.42 9.02 -19.66
N HIS A 103 -7.53 8.21 -18.61
CA HIS A 103 -8.56 8.36 -17.59
C HIS A 103 -8.09 9.17 -16.39
N ARG A 104 -6.80 9.51 -16.34
CA ARG A 104 -6.16 10.21 -15.22
C ARG A 104 -6.40 9.54 -13.89
N LEU A 105 -6.47 8.22 -13.92
CA LEU A 105 -6.67 7.40 -12.74
C LEU A 105 -5.32 6.99 -12.18
N VAL A 106 -5.14 7.13 -10.88
CA VAL A 106 -3.91 6.72 -10.20
C VAL A 106 -4.28 5.88 -9.00
N ILE A 107 -3.68 4.71 -8.88
CA ILE A 107 -3.79 3.83 -7.72
C ILE A 107 -2.41 3.70 -7.11
N GLU A 108 -2.26 4.15 -5.88
CA GLU A 108 -0.96 4.16 -5.22
C GLU A 108 -1.10 3.77 -3.76
N PHE A 109 -0.03 3.24 -3.18
CA PHE A 109 0.04 3.07 -1.75
C PHE A 109 0.20 4.44 -1.10
N CYS A 110 -0.55 4.67 -0.03
CA CYS A 110 -0.37 5.85 0.78
C CYS A 110 0.10 5.45 2.17
N GLU A 111 1.05 6.20 2.69
CA GLU A 111 1.45 6.05 4.08
C GLU A 111 0.58 6.97 4.92
N GLU A 112 -0.04 6.39 5.94
CA GLU A 112 -0.69 7.21 6.92
C GLU A 112 0.34 8.03 7.67
N GLY A 113 0.09 9.31 7.78
CA GLY A 113 0.92 10.16 8.60
C GLY A 113 1.56 11.28 7.84
N GLY A 114 2.61 11.83 8.41
CA GLY A 114 3.17 13.10 8.03
C GLY A 114 3.81 13.20 6.66
N VAL A 115 4.05 12.09 5.99
CA VAL A 115 4.76 12.13 4.71
C VAL A 115 3.95 12.90 3.67
N ASP A 116 2.67 12.65 3.59
CA ASP A 116 1.81 13.39 2.67
C ASP A 116 1.71 14.86 3.00
N ALA A 117 1.76 15.19 4.26
CA ALA A 117 1.73 16.57 4.70
C ALA A 117 3.04 17.30 4.34
N VAL A 118 4.14 16.59 4.33
CA VAL A 118 5.46 17.18 4.03
C VAL A 118 5.66 17.42 2.55
N THR A 119 5.11 16.58 1.71
CA THR A 119 5.32 16.66 0.26
C THR A 119 4.46 17.70 -0.44
N ARG A 120 3.68 18.41 0.27
CA ARG A 120 2.81 19.43 -0.31
C ARG A 120 3.47 20.79 -0.41
#